data_bd665099857353ae703a1c014323e879
#
_entry.id   bd665099857353ae703a1c014323e879
#
_cell.length_a   1.000
_cell.length_b   1.000
_cell.length_c   1.000
_cell.angle_alpha   90.00
_cell.angle_beta   90.00
_cell.angle_gamma   90.00
#
_symmetry.space_group_name_H-M   'P 1'
#
loop_
_entity.id
_entity.type
_entity.pdbx_description
1 polymer ?
#
loop_
_entity_poly.entity_id
_entity_poly.type
_entity_poly.pdbx_seq_one_letter_code
_entity_poly.pdbx_strand_id
1 'polypeptide(L)'
;MRPLVGARRALVAACLAWGAHASAGATCPPGTSTKFALQVLQQVGWKVADDGPRQALAIALLDCLASPDPELRDGIAIDALSTWARGRALTPATLQTIRTTLVPRLAPEAADAAGFAQPFAALALAEVARADRVQPYLSDAERAELVRAATTYLTSVRDYRGYDPVDGWRHGVAHGADLLLQLSLNLALERSQLDAMLAAVASQVMPPGHFYIYGEGERLMAPVFYIGRRGLLTTAEWTAWFAKLTARRVKPARPTQASLAAGHDLAAFLLPLYASLKESGTPEMQAQMLPGVAAALKTLD
;
A
#
# COMPACT_ATOMS: atom_id res chain seq x y z
N MET A 1 20.11 -0.34 82.94
CA MET A 1 18.95 0.20 82.14
C MET A 1 19.47 1.33 81.28
N ARG A 2 19.60 1.10 79.98
CA ARG A 2 19.89 2.12 78.94
C ARG A 2 18.89 1.96 77.80
N PRO A 3 18.25 3.00 77.31
CA PRO A 3 17.32 2.92 76.21
C PRO A 3 18.05 2.94 74.86
N LEU A 4 17.60 2.13 73.97
CA LEU A 4 18.02 2.03 72.57
C LEU A 4 17.41 3.20 71.74
N VAL A 5 18.29 3.94 71.06
CA VAL A 5 17.94 5.02 70.13
C VAL A 5 17.65 4.38 68.77
N GLY A 6 16.41 4.43 68.32
CA GLY A 6 15.98 3.98 67.00
C GLY A 6 16.35 4.99 65.91
N ALA A 7 17.15 4.57 64.93
CA ALA A 7 17.47 5.32 63.75
C ALA A 7 16.32 5.20 62.73
N ARG A 8 15.61 6.30 62.47
CA ARG A 8 14.62 6.43 61.35
C ARG A 8 15.38 6.61 60.03
N ARG A 9 15.32 5.61 59.17
CA ARG A 9 15.76 5.75 57.79
C ARG A 9 14.63 6.45 57.00
N ALA A 10 14.93 7.65 56.50
CA ALA A 10 14.08 8.36 55.53
C ALA A 10 14.29 7.74 54.14
N LEU A 11 13.22 7.17 53.60
CA LEU A 11 13.15 6.75 52.19
C LEU A 11 12.83 8.00 51.37
N VAL A 12 13.80 8.45 50.57
CA VAL A 12 13.59 9.47 49.54
C VAL A 12 13.04 8.74 48.32
N ALA A 13 11.73 8.91 48.07
CA ALA A 13 11.09 8.47 46.85
C ALA A 13 11.46 9.44 45.71
N ALA A 14 12.35 9.00 44.81
CA ALA A 14 12.62 9.70 43.57
C ALA A 14 11.44 9.49 42.62
N CYS A 15 10.57 10.48 42.50
CA CYS A 15 9.56 10.54 41.42
C CYS A 15 10.28 10.80 40.11
N LEU A 16 10.50 9.75 39.29
CA LEU A 16 10.83 9.87 37.89
C LEU A 16 9.59 10.37 37.15
N ALA A 17 9.56 11.67 36.90
CA ALA A 17 8.62 12.26 35.99
C ALA A 17 8.97 11.77 34.56
N TRP A 18 8.22 10.80 34.06
CA TRP A 18 8.17 10.53 32.64
C TRP A 18 7.52 11.71 31.95
N GLY A 19 8.35 12.55 31.37
CA GLY A 19 7.89 13.57 30.44
C GLY A 19 7.23 12.89 29.26
N ALA A 20 5.91 12.88 29.20
CA ALA A 20 5.18 12.60 28.00
C ALA A 20 5.61 13.66 26.97
N HIS A 21 6.47 13.28 26.03
CA HIS A 21 6.66 14.06 24.82
C HIS A 21 5.34 13.95 24.07
N ALA A 22 4.51 14.97 24.24
CA ALA A 22 3.37 15.19 23.35
C ALA A 22 3.99 15.37 21.95
N SER A 23 3.95 14.34 21.13
CA SER A 23 4.11 14.47 19.69
C SER A 23 3.12 15.56 19.29
N ALA A 24 3.60 16.64 18.66
CA ALA A 24 2.72 17.61 18.04
C ALA A 24 1.80 16.81 17.13
N GLY A 25 0.54 16.63 17.52
CA GLY A 25 -0.40 15.76 16.81
C GLY A 25 -0.50 16.25 15.38
N ALA A 26 -0.44 15.31 14.45
CA ALA A 26 -0.71 15.56 13.05
C ALA A 26 -1.98 16.40 12.91
N THR A 27 -1.87 17.59 12.29
CA THR A 27 -2.99 18.53 12.20
C THR A 27 -3.72 18.35 10.87
N CYS A 28 -4.94 17.83 10.92
CA CYS A 28 -5.81 17.75 9.76
C CYS A 28 -7.19 18.35 10.11
N PRO A 29 -7.70 19.35 9.40
CA PRO A 29 -7.09 20.09 8.27
C PRO A 29 -5.80 20.83 8.62
N PRO A 30 -4.86 21.02 7.65
CA PRO A 30 -3.55 21.59 7.94
C PRO A 30 -3.59 23.09 8.25
N GLY A 31 -2.88 23.49 9.29
CA GLY A 31 -2.65 24.88 9.64
C GLY A 31 -3.94 25.68 9.90
N THR A 32 -4.13 26.79 9.18
CA THR A 32 -5.33 27.65 9.25
C THR A 32 -6.40 27.25 8.23
N SER A 33 -6.17 26.20 7.42
CA SER A 33 -7.16 25.73 6.44
C SER A 33 -8.36 25.10 7.16
N THR A 34 -9.54 25.40 6.67
CA THR A 34 -10.77 24.72 7.10
C THR A 34 -11.13 23.62 6.08
N LYS A 35 -11.88 22.61 6.54
CA LYS A 35 -12.41 21.57 5.63
C LYS A 35 -13.18 22.22 4.47
N PHE A 36 -14.02 23.23 4.77
CA PHE A 36 -14.78 23.97 3.77
C PHE A 36 -13.87 24.66 2.72
N ALA A 37 -12.77 25.30 3.14
CA ALA A 37 -11.85 25.94 2.21
C ALA A 37 -11.18 24.91 1.26
N LEU A 38 -10.86 23.72 1.77
CA LEU A 38 -10.31 22.63 0.97
C LEU A 38 -11.33 22.05 0.00
N GLN A 39 -12.60 21.95 0.39
CA GLN A 39 -13.71 21.55 -0.49
C GLN A 39 -13.92 22.56 -1.63
N VAL A 40 -13.87 23.86 -1.35
CA VAL A 40 -13.93 24.90 -2.39
C VAL A 40 -12.76 24.76 -3.36
N LEU A 41 -11.55 24.51 -2.87
CA LEU A 41 -10.38 24.28 -3.73
C LEU A 41 -10.53 23.01 -4.59
N GLN A 42 -11.11 21.94 -4.05
CA GLN A 42 -11.45 20.73 -4.79
C GLN A 42 -12.44 21.02 -5.93
N GLN A 43 -13.52 21.78 -5.67
CA GLN A 43 -14.52 22.12 -6.67
C GLN A 43 -13.96 22.88 -7.87
N VAL A 44 -12.87 23.64 -7.68
CA VAL A 44 -12.17 24.30 -8.79
C VAL A 44 -11.00 23.46 -9.36
N GLY A 45 -10.96 22.17 -9.04
CA GLY A 45 -9.98 21.22 -9.57
C GLY A 45 -8.57 21.46 -9.06
N TRP A 46 -8.43 21.80 -7.77
CA TRP A 46 -7.15 22.00 -7.07
C TRP A 46 -6.27 23.09 -7.69
N LYS A 47 -6.88 24.12 -8.28
CA LYS A 47 -6.18 25.23 -8.92
C LYS A 47 -5.61 26.17 -7.86
N VAL A 48 -4.30 26.04 -7.60
CA VAL A 48 -3.51 26.96 -6.78
C VAL A 48 -2.58 27.71 -7.73
N ALA A 49 -2.72 29.04 -7.80
CA ALA A 49 -2.02 29.86 -8.76
C ALA A 49 -0.51 29.82 -8.55
N ASP A 50 -0.07 29.91 -7.31
CA ASP A 50 1.34 30.00 -6.95
C ASP A 50 1.92 28.63 -6.60
N ASP A 51 3.11 28.35 -7.12
CA ASP A 51 3.82 27.09 -6.89
C ASP A 51 4.15 26.86 -5.41
N GLY A 52 4.69 27.85 -4.72
CA GLY A 52 5.09 27.71 -3.31
C GLY A 52 3.95 27.25 -2.41
N PRO A 53 2.83 27.96 -2.35
CA PRO A 53 1.64 27.55 -1.61
C PRO A 53 1.13 26.14 -1.99
N ARG A 54 1.16 25.78 -3.29
CA ARG A 54 0.75 24.44 -3.74
C ARG A 54 1.64 23.35 -3.17
N GLN A 55 2.99 23.53 -3.26
CA GLN A 55 3.94 22.56 -2.72
C GLN A 55 3.79 22.43 -1.19
N ALA A 56 3.65 23.56 -0.49
CA ALA A 56 3.45 23.56 0.96
C ALA A 56 2.15 22.83 1.36
N LEU A 57 1.05 23.08 0.65
CA LEU A 57 -0.23 22.42 0.92
C LEU A 57 -0.15 20.91 0.64
N ALA A 58 0.54 20.48 -0.42
CA ALA A 58 0.74 19.06 -0.71
C ALA A 58 1.44 18.32 0.45
N ILE A 59 2.48 18.92 1.03
CA ILE A 59 3.18 18.36 2.19
C ILE A 59 2.28 18.37 3.43
N ALA A 60 1.58 19.46 3.68
CA ALA A 60 0.70 19.60 4.85
C ALA A 60 -0.48 18.61 4.83
N LEU A 61 -1.00 18.23 3.66
CA LEU A 61 -2.07 17.25 3.50
C LEU A 61 -1.63 15.80 3.82
N LEU A 62 -0.34 15.51 3.98
CA LEU A 62 0.12 14.15 4.35
C LEU A 62 -0.40 13.71 5.72
N ASP A 63 -0.68 14.62 6.62
CA ASP A 63 -1.26 14.29 7.92
C ASP A 63 -2.73 13.89 7.80
N CYS A 64 -3.43 14.38 6.77
CA CYS A 64 -4.81 14.00 6.50
C CYS A 64 -4.96 12.57 5.98
N LEU A 65 -3.90 11.93 5.51
CA LEU A 65 -3.93 10.53 5.08
C LEU A 65 -4.27 9.55 6.22
N ALA A 66 -4.10 9.95 7.47
CA ALA A 66 -4.47 9.18 8.66
C ALA A 66 -5.80 9.62 9.28
N SER A 67 -6.50 10.59 8.68
CA SER A 67 -7.74 11.12 9.24
C SER A 67 -8.84 10.05 9.31
N PRO A 68 -9.58 9.95 10.41
CA PRO A 68 -10.79 9.13 10.48
C PRO A 68 -11.92 9.69 9.60
N ASP A 69 -11.91 10.98 9.30
CA ASP A 69 -12.88 11.61 8.40
C ASP A 69 -12.55 11.22 6.93
N PRO A 70 -13.41 10.40 6.27
CA PRO A 70 -13.16 9.93 4.92
C PRO A 70 -13.12 11.08 3.89
N GLU A 71 -13.83 12.16 4.12
CA GLU A 71 -13.80 13.29 3.20
C GLU A 71 -12.43 14.02 3.24
N LEU A 72 -11.83 14.17 4.42
CA LEU A 72 -10.48 14.75 4.56
C LEU A 72 -9.41 13.82 4.00
N ARG A 73 -9.54 12.51 4.20
CA ARG A 73 -8.59 11.49 3.80
C ARG A 73 -8.71 11.14 2.31
N ASP A 74 -9.89 10.63 1.91
CA ASP A 74 -10.14 10.14 0.54
C ASP A 74 -10.45 11.31 -0.40
N GLY A 75 -11.42 12.14 -0.03
CA GLY A 75 -11.95 13.19 -0.90
C GLY A 75 -11.00 14.37 -1.08
N ILE A 76 -10.19 14.70 -0.08
CA ILE A 76 -9.34 15.89 -0.10
C ILE A 76 -7.87 15.51 -0.26
N ALA A 77 -7.28 14.77 0.68
CA ALA A 77 -5.83 14.56 0.68
C ALA A 77 -5.35 13.75 -0.54
N ILE A 78 -5.96 12.58 -0.77
CA ILE A 78 -5.58 11.72 -1.92
C ILE A 78 -5.94 12.39 -3.23
N ASP A 79 -7.11 13.00 -3.35
CA ASP A 79 -7.56 13.65 -4.60
C ASP A 79 -6.64 14.82 -4.99
N ALA A 80 -6.26 15.67 -4.03
CA ALA A 80 -5.30 16.76 -4.25
C ALA A 80 -3.93 16.24 -4.68
N LEU A 81 -3.36 15.30 -3.91
CA LEU A 81 -2.03 14.74 -4.19
C LEU A 81 -2.00 14.05 -5.55
N SER A 82 -3.02 13.25 -5.88
CA SER A 82 -3.14 12.56 -7.16
C SER A 82 -3.27 13.55 -8.32
N THR A 83 -4.13 14.57 -8.17
CA THR A 83 -4.35 15.61 -9.19
C THR A 83 -3.06 16.35 -9.51
N TRP A 84 -2.36 16.82 -8.48
CA TRP A 84 -1.11 17.56 -8.68
C TRP A 84 0.04 16.67 -9.20
N ALA A 85 0.18 15.44 -8.69
CA ALA A 85 1.22 14.52 -9.17
C ALA A 85 1.00 14.14 -10.65
N ARG A 86 -0.24 13.80 -11.01
CA ARG A 86 -0.62 13.43 -12.38
C ARG A 86 -0.54 14.64 -13.34
N GLY A 87 -0.89 15.82 -12.85
CA GLY A 87 -0.77 17.08 -13.57
C GLY A 87 0.67 17.61 -13.67
N ARG A 88 1.67 16.93 -13.06
CA ARG A 88 3.08 17.38 -12.98
C ARG A 88 3.23 18.73 -12.28
N ALA A 89 2.34 19.04 -11.36
CA ALA A 89 2.30 20.28 -10.60
C ALA A 89 3.12 20.21 -9.29
N LEU A 90 3.65 19.02 -8.94
CA LEU A 90 4.57 18.83 -7.83
C LEU A 90 6.02 18.81 -8.33
N THR A 91 6.89 19.54 -7.64
CA THR A 91 8.32 19.55 -7.95
C THR A 91 8.98 18.23 -7.51
N PRO A 92 10.14 17.85 -8.12
CA PRO A 92 10.91 16.70 -7.64
C PRO A 92 11.25 16.78 -6.14
N ALA A 93 11.55 17.98 -5.62
CA ALA A 93 11.84 18.20 -4.21
C ALA A 93 10.61 17.89 -3.32
N THR A 94 9.42 18.31 -3.75
CA THR A 94 8.17 18.00 -3.03
C THR A 94 7.84 16.50 -3.07
N LEU A 95 7.97 15.86 -4.23
CA LEU A 95 7.79 14.42 -4.37
C LEU A 95 8.78 13.63 -3.51
N GLN A 96 10.02 14.11 -3.40
CA GLN A 96 11.04 13.52 -2.53
C GLN A 96 10.68 13.69 -1.05
N THR A 97 10.16 14.85 -0.65
CA THR A 97 9.65 15.08 0.72
C THR A 97 8.49 14.15 1.03
N ILE A 98 7.53 13.98 0.11
CA ILE A 98 6.41 13.04 0.26
C ILE A 98 6.95 11.62 0.46
N ARG A 99 7.89 11.17 -0.40
CA ARG A 99 8.51 9.85 -0.28
C ARG A 99 9.16 9.63 1.09
N THR A 100 10.05 10.53 1.49
CA THR A 100 10.80 10.39 2.75
C THR A 100 9.91 10.47 3.99
N THR A 101 8.77 11.16 3.91
CA THR A 101 7.78 11.24 4.98
C THR A 101 6.92 9.97 5.06
N LEU A 102 6.55 9.39 3.92
CA LEU A 102 5.56 8.29 3.89
C LEU A 102 6.20 6.89 3.89
N VAL A 103 7.42 6.70 3.38
CA VAL A 103 8.09 5.39 3.37
C VAL A 103 8.19 4.79 4.78
N PRO A 104 8.58 5.53 5.83
CA PRO A 104 8.60 4.99 7.19
C PRO A 104 7.22 4.57 7.72
N ARG A 105 6.12 5.16 7.21
CA ARG A 105 4.75 4.77 7.60
C ARG A 105 4.35 3.39 7.09
N LEU A 106 5.05 2.83 6.09
CA LEU A 106 4.81 1.48 5.58
C LEU A 106 5.46 0.37 6.44
N ALA A 107 6.26 0.73 7.42
CA ALA A 107 6.90 -0.25 8.29
C ALA A 107 5.85 -1.05 9.09
N PRO A 108 6.01 -2.39 9.24
CA PRO A 108 5.05 -3.23 9.96
C PRO A 108 4.81 -2.80 11.41
N GLU A 109 5.81 -2.21 12.05
CA GLU A 109 5.76 -1.69 13.41
C GLU A 109 5.18 -0.27 13.51
N ALA A 110 4.89 0.39 12.40
CA ALA A 110 4.30 1.73 12.41
C ALA A 110 2.89 1.68 13.01
N ALA A 111 2.63 2.58 13.97
CA ALA A 111 1.35 2.63 14.67
C ALA A 111 0.22 3.04 13.72
N ASP A 112 -0.76 2.16 13.50
CA ASP A 112 -1.95 2.43 12.69
C ASP A 112 -3.17 1.65 13.22
N ALA A 113 -3.53 1.87 14.48
CA ALA A 113 -4.66 1.16 15.09
C ALA A 113 -6.00 1.42 14.36
N ALA A 114 -6.17 2.60 13.75
CA ALA A 114 -7.34 2.92 12.96
C ALA A 114 -7.35 2.24 11.57
N GLY A 115 -6.19 1.86 11.04
CA GLY A 115 -6.02 1.19 9.75
C GLY A 115 -6.13 2.13 8.55
N PHE A 116 -5.80 3.41 8.70
CA PHE A 116 -5.83 4.40 7.61
C PHE A 116 -4.45 4.86 7.18
N ALA A 117 -3.54 5.08 8.14
CA ALA A 117 -2.25 5.73 7.87
C ALA A 117 -1.39 4.93 6.89
N GLN A 118 -1.27 3.63 7.09
CA GLN A 118 -0.46 2.75 6.22
C GLN A 118 -1.07 2.58 4.82
N PRO A 119 -2.37 2.20 4.68
CA PRO A 119 -3.00 2.09 3.37
C PRO A 119 -2.91 3.37 2.54
N PHE A 120 -3.20 4.51 3.14
CA PHE A 120 -3.20 5.78 2.42
C PHE A 120 -1.79 6.32 2.14
N ALA A 121 -0.80 5.96 2.98
CA ALA A 121 0.60 6.18 2.65
C ALA A 121 1.01 5.37 1.40
N ALA A 122 0.60 4.09 1.32
CA ALA A 122 0.86 3.26 0.14
C ALA A 122 0.22 3.85 -1.13
N LEU A 123 -1.03 4.32 -1.04
CA LEU A 123 -1.74 4.92 -2.16
C LEU A 123 -1.09 6.24 -2.62
N ALA A 124 -0.67 7.11 -1.69
CA ALA A 124 0.05 8.33 -2.03
C ALA A 124 1.44 8.05 -2.63
N LEU A 125 2.15 7.04 -2.12
CA LEU A 125 3.43 6.58 -2.68
C LEU A 125 3.29 5.96 -4.08
N ALA A 126 2.11 5.43 -4.43
CA ALA A 126 1.84 5.01 -5.81
C ALA A 126 1.91 6.19 -6.79
N GLU A 127 1.44 7.38 -6.41
CA GLU A 127 1.58 8.59 -7.24
C GLU A 127 3.05 9.07 -7.33
N VAL A 128 3.84 8.91 -6.26
CA VAL A 128 5.29 9.16 -6.27
C VAL A 128 6.00 8.22 -7.25
N ALA A 129 5.70 6.91 -7.16
CA ALA A 129 6.25 5.90 -8.08
C ALA A 129 5.82 6.15 -9.53
N ARG A 130 4.56 6.59 -9.74
CA ARG A 130 4.06 6.98 -11.05
C ARG A 130 4.80 8.20 -11.60
N ALA A 131 5.04 9.23 -10.78
CA ALA A 131 5.76 10.43 -11.19
C ALA A 131 7.19 10.07 -11.64
N ASP A 132 7.92 9.23 -10.88
CA ASP A 132 9.26 8.78 -11.23
C ASP A 132 9.31 7.99 -12.55
N ARG A 133 8.37 7.04 -12.78
CA ARG A 133 8.38 6.28 -14.04
C ARG A 133 8.03 7.11 -15.26
N VAL A 134 7.27 8.21 -15.11
CA VAL A 134 6.90 9.12 -16.22
C VAL A 134 7.99 10.15 -16.49
N GLN A 135 8.60 10.67 -15.45
CA GLN A 135 9.70 11.60 -15.48
C GLN A 135 10.69 11.24 -14.36
N PRO A 136 11.73 10.47 -14.67
CA PRO A 136 12.66 9.96 -13.67
C PRO A 136 13.30 11.06 -12.85
N TYR A 137 13.24 10.92 -11.51
CA TYR A 137 13.89 11.85 -10.56
C TYR A 137 14.47 11.12 -9.34
N LEU A 138 14.09 9.85 -9.09
CA LEU A 138 14.67 9.03 -8.04
C LEU A 138 15.97 8.38 -8.52
N SER A 139 16.93 8.21 -7.62
CA SER A 139 18.08 7.34 -7.83
C SER A 139 17.69 5.86 -7.78
N ASP A 140 18.57 4.98 -8.27
CA ASP A 140 18.33 3.52 -8.21
C ASP A 140 18.23 3.03 -6.75
N ALA A 141 19.01 3.61 -5.83
CA ALA A 141 18.95 3.29 -4.41
C ALA A 141 17.61 3.66 -3.79
N GLU A 142 17.04 4.82 -4.15
CA GLU A 142 15.74 5.27 -3.68
C GLU A 142 14.58 4.44 -4.27
N ARG A 143 14.68 4.04 -5.54
CA ARG A 143 13.74 3.07 -6.14
C ARG A 143 13.78 1.73 -5.42
N ALA A 144 15.00 1.22 -5.14
CA ALA A 144 15.17 -0.03 -4.42
C ALA A 144 14.61 0.05 -2.99
N GLU A 145 14.79 1.17 -2.29
CA GLU A 145 14.17 1.42 -0.98
C GLU A 145 12.65 1.39 -1.07
N LEU A 146 12.06 2.09 -2.06
CA LEU A 146 10.61 2.13 -2.24
C LEU A 146 10.04 0.74 -2.57
N VAL A 147 10.72 -0.05 -3.41
CA VAL A 147 10.33 -1.45 -3.69
C VAL A 147 10.36 -2.29 -2.42
N ARG A 148 11.43 -2.18 -1.61
CA ARG A 148 11.52 -2.92 -0.34
C ARG A 148 10.40 -2.51 0.62
N ALA A 149 10.15 -1.21 0.79
CA ALA A 149 9.07 -0.73 1.65
C ALA A 149 7.70 -1.23 1.19
N ALA A 150 7.40 -1.14 -0.12
CA ALA A 150 6.14 -1.58 -0.72
C ALA A 150 5.92 -3.09 -0.57
N THR A 151 6.95 -3.91 -0.83
CA THR A 151 6.87 -5.38 -0.71
C THR A 151 6.77 -5.82 0.74
N THR A 152 7.50 -5.19 1.66
CA THR A 152 7.40 -5.43 3.11
C THR A 152 6.01 -5.08 3.60
N TYR A 153 5.49 -3.90 3.24
CA TYR A 153 4.14 -3.48 3.60
C TYR A 153 3.11 -4.51 3.14
N LEU A 154 3.04 -4.80 1.83
CA LEU A 154 2.03 -5.72 1.31
C LEU A 154 2.12 -7.09 1.98
N THR A 155 3.32 -7.61 2.20
CA THR A 155 3.53 -8.90 2.88
C THR A 155 3.06 -8.88 4.34
N SER A 156 3.15 -7.73 5.01
CA SER A 156 2.79 -7.58 6.43
C SER A 156 1.32 -7.26 6.67
N VAL A 157 0.53 -6.88 5.67
CA VAL A 157 -0.89 -6.54 5.83
C VAL A 157 -1.65 -7.70 6.48
N ARG A 158 -2.36 -7.38 7.57
CA ARG A 158 -3.28 -8.29 8.29
C ARG A 158 -4.63 -7.64 8.57
N ASP A 159 -4.73 -6.34 8.37
CA ASP A 159 -6.01 -5.62 8.39
C ASP A 159 -6.64 -5.70 7.00
N TYR A 160 -7.61 -6.59 6.86
CA TYR A 160 -8.33 -6.84 5.61
C TYR A 160 -9.64 -6.06 5.50
N ARG A 161 -9.87 -5.07 6.38
CA ARG A 161 -11.05 -4.21 6.28
C ARG A 161 -11.02 -3.43 4.95
N GLY A 162 -12.14 -3.48 4.24
CA GLY A 162 -12.34 -2.75 2.99
C GLY A 162 -13.14 -1.46 3.23
N TYR A 163 -14.39 -1.43 2.77
CA TYR A 163 -15.28 -0.28 2.89
C TYR A 163 -16.16 -0.38 4.14
N ASP A 164 -16.32 0.74 4.82
CA ASP A 164 -17.27 0.97 5.90
C ASP A 164 -18.12 2.19 5.56
N PRO A 165 -19.47 2.17 5.75
CA PRO A 165 -20.35 3.28 5.37
C PRO A 165 -20.13 4.54 6.21
N VAL A 166 -19.50 4.47 7.37
CA VAL A 166 -19.18 5.62 8.23
C VAL A 166 -17.75 6.07 8.03
N ASP A 167 -16.81 5.13 8.09
CA ASP A 167 -15.37 5.41 8.08
C ASP A 167 -14.77 5.47 6.67
N GLY A 168 -15.50 5.03 5.64
CA GLY A 168 -14.97 4.93 4.27
C GLY A 168 -13.99 3.77 4.08
N TRP A 169 -13.04 3.95 3.17
CA TRP A 169 -12.09 2.92 2.79
C TRP A 169 -10.92 2.78 3.76
N ARG A 170 -10.50 1.52 4.02
CA ARG A 170 -9.15 1.17 4.52
C ARG A 170 -8.32 0.54 3.41
N HIS A 171 -8.75 -0.60 2.89
CA HIS A 171 -8.33 -1.22 1.63
C HIS A 171 -6.82 -1.46 1.52
N GLY A 172 -6.18 -1.89 2.62
CA GLY A 172 -4.71 -1.99 2.72
C GLY A 172 -4.05 -2.83 1.64
N VAL A 173 -4.65 -3.98 1.31
CA VAL A 173 -4.14 -4.88 0.26
C VAL A 173 -4.23 -4.23 -1.12
N ALA A 174 -5.35 -3.59 -1.44
CA ALA A 174 -5.55 -2.95 -2.73
C ALA A 174 -4.60 -1.76 -2.93
N HIS A 175 -4.44 -0.89 -1.93
CA HIS A 175 -3.53 0.25 -2.02
C HIS A 175 -2.05 -0.20 -2.08
N GLY A 176 -1.69 -1.29 -1.38
CA GLY A 176 -0.38 -1.91 -1.55
C GLY A 176 -0.16 -2.47 -2.96
N ALA A 177 -1.18 -3.11 -3.54
CA ALA A 177 -1.14 -3.60 -4.91
C ALA A 177 -1.05 -2.45 -5.93
N ASP A 178 -1.73 -1.31 -5.70
CA ASP A 178 -1.64 -0.12 -6.55
C ASP A 178 -0.22 0.48 -6.55
N LEU A 179 0.46 0.49 -5.40
CA LEU A 179 1.86 0.89 -5.34
C LEU A 179 2.76 -0.07 -6.13
N LEU A 180 2.58 -1.38 -5.98
CA LEU A 180 3.33 -2.37 -6.76
C LEU A 180 3.01 -2.26 -8.25
N LEU A 181 1.77 -1.94 -8.63
CA LEU A 181 1.40 -1.70 -10.02
C LEU A 181 2.23 -0.55 -10.63
N GLN A 182 2.32 0.59 -9.96
CA GLN A 182 3.10 1.72 -10.47
C GLN A 182 4.60 1.41 -10.56
N LEU A 183 5.12 0.66 -9.59
CA LEU A 183 6.50 0.17 -9.61
C LEU A 183 6.73 -0.83 -10.75
N SER A 184 5.84 -1.79 -11.00
CA SER A 184 5.98 -2.79 -12.07
C SER A 184 6.06 -2.18 -13.48
N LEU A 185 5.47 -1.01 -13.63
CA LEU A 185 5.50 -0.23 -14.88
C LEU A 185 6.82 0.55 -15.08
N ASN A 186 7.67 0.65 -14.05
CA ASN A 186 8.94 1.37 -14.16
C ASN A 186 10.02 0.49 -14.80
N LEU A 187 10.47 0.88 -15.99
CA LEU A 187 11.47 0.12 -16.76
C LEU A 187 12.87 0.12 -16.12
N ALA A 188 13.15 1.03 -15.19
CA ALA A 188 14.42 1.06 -14.46
C ALA A 188 14.52 -0.06 -13.39
N LEU A 189 13.41 -0.74 -13.03
CA LEU A 189 13.47 -1.83 -12.07
C LEU A 189 14.07 -3.10 -12.67
N GLU A 190 14.95 -3.74 -11.89
CA GLU A 190 15.61 -4.98 -12.25
C GLU A 190 14.76 -6.21 -11.94
N ARG A 191 15.15 -7.35 -12.53
CA ARG A 191 14.50 -8.64 -12.35
C ARG A 191 14.34 -9.04 -10.87
N SER A 192 15.35 -8.87 -10.05
CA SER A 192 15.32 -9.20 -8.63
C SER A 192 14.23 -8.44 -7.84
N GLN A 193 13.99 -7.18 -8.22
CA GLN A 193 12.94 -6.36 -7.64
C GLN A 193 11.54 -6.84 -8.07
N LEU A 194 11.39 -7.23 -9.32
CA LEU A 194 10.13 -7.80 -9.83
C LEU A 194 9.83 -9.16 -9.17
N ASP A 195 10.83 -9.99 -8.92
CA ASP A 195 10.69 -11.26 -8.20
C ASP A 195 10.21 -11.04 -6.75
N ALA A 196 10.76 -10.02 -6.07
CA ALA A 196 10.30 -9.62 -4.73
C ALA A 196 8.83 -9.14 -4.73
N MET A 197 8.43 -8.38 -5.76
CA MET A 197 7.04 -7.94 -5.93
C MET A 197 6.10 -9.11 -6.19
N LEU A 198 6.48 -10.07 -7.05
CA LEU A 198 5.71 -11.29 -7.28
C LEU A 198 5.53 -12.12 -6.00
N ALA A 199 6.57 -12.20 -5.16
CA ALA A 199 6.51 -12.89 -3.87
C ALA A 199 5.54 -12.18 -2.90
N ALA A 200 5.59 -10.84 -2.85
CA ALA A 200 4.68 -10.03 -2.02
C ALA A 200 3.21 -10.20 -2.46
N VAL A 201 2.92 -10.12 -3.77
CA VAL A 201 1.58 -10.38 -4.31
C VAL A 201 1.13 -11.79 -3.94
N ALA A 202 1.95 -12.81 -4.20
CA ALA A 202 1.60 -14.19 -3.90
C ALA A 202 1.23 -14.38 -2.42
N SER A 203 1.85 -13.64 -1.49
CA SER A 203 1.55 -13.74 -0.05
C SER A 203 0.11 -13.35 0.28
N GLN A 204 -0.52 -12.49 -0.51
CA GLN A 204 -1.85 -11.92 -0.26
C GLN A 204 -2.96 -12.48 -1.15
N VAL A 205 -2.68 -13.30 -2.16
CA VAL A 205 -3.75 -13.84 -3.03
C VAL A 205 -4.77 -14.69 -2.27
N MET A 206 -4.33 -15.41 -1.24
CA MET A 206 -5.20 -16.26 -0.40
C MET A 206 -4.87 -16.01 1.07
N PRO A 207 -5.39 -14.93 1.68
CA PRO A 207 -5.20 -14.66 3.10
C PRO A 207 -5.96 -15.69 3.94
N PRO A 208 -5.43 -16.12 5.09
CA PRO A 208 -6.07 -17.14 5.90
C PRO A 208 -7.46 -16.72 6.39
N GLY A 209 -8.50 -17.48 5.98
CA GLY A 209 -9.85 -17.35 6.52
C GLY A 209 -10.60 -16.07 6.16
N HIS A 210 -10.10 -15.26 5.25
CA HIS A 210 -10.73 -14.02 4.79
C HIS A 210 -11.23 -14.18 3.35
N PHE A 211 -12.36 -13.54 3.03
CA PHE A 211 -12.88 -13.39 1.67
C PHE A 211 -12.67 -11.96 1.20
N TYR A 212 -12.02 -11.80 0.09
CA TYR A 212 -11.96 -10.51 -0.60
C TYR A 212 -13.27 -10.21 -1.33
N ILE A 213 -13.89 -9.11 -1.01
CA ILE A 213 -15.19 -8.71 -1.58
C ILE A 213 -15.20 -7.31 -2.21
N TYR A 214 -14.07 -6.61 -2.15
CA TYR A 214 -13.96 -5.23 -2.64
C TYR A 214 -12.98 -5.09 -3.83
N GLY A 215 -12.73 -6.19 -4.56
CA GLY A 215 -11.91 -6.19 -5.77
C GLY A 215 -10.40 -6.33 -5.52
N GLU A 216 -9.97 -6.77 -4.33
CA GLU A 216 -8.55 -6.95 -3.99
C GLU A 216 -7.86 -7.95 -4.94
N GLY A 217 -8.55 -9.01 -5.35
CA GLY A 217 -8.02 -10.00 -6.29
C GLY A 217 -7.63 -9.37 -7.64
N GLU A 218 -8.48 -8.50 -8.18
CA GLU A 218 -8.20 -7.75 -9.40
C GLU A 218 -7.04 -6.75 -9.22
N ARG A 219 -6.97 -6.07 -8.06
CA ARG A 219 -5.85 -5.18 -7.76
C ARG A 219 -4.53 -5.95 -7.65
N LEU A 220 -4.53 -7.12 -7.00
CA LEU A 220 -3.35 -7.97 -6.86
C LEU A 220 -2.87 -8.53 -8.20
N MET A 221 -3.77 -8.83 -9.16
CA MET A 221 -3.35 -9.34 -10.46
C MET A 221 -2.68 -8.29 -11.35
N ALA A 222 -3.02 -7.00 -11.17
CA ALA A 222 -2.53 -5.94 -12.04
C ALA A 222 -0.99 -5.82 -12.06
N PRO A 223 -0.25 -5.76 -10.95
CA PRO A 223 1.21 -5.76 -10.98
C PRO A 223 1.79 -7.03 -11.64
N VAL A 224 1.15 -8.21 -11.47
CA VAL A 224 1.59 -9.46 -12.11
C VAL A 224 1.46 -9.38 -13.62
N PHE A 225 0.33 -8.85 -14.12
CA PHE A 225 0.11 -8.62 -15.53
C PHE A 225 1.19 -7.71 -16.14
N TYR A 226 1.50 -6.59 -15.48
CA TYR A 226 2.51 -5.65 -16.00
C TYR A 226 3.96 -6.15 -15.84
N ILE A 227 4.25 -6.97 -14.83
CA ILE A 227 5.52 -7.72 -14.76
C ILE A 227 5.62 -8.68 -15.95
N GLY A 228 4.53 -9.37 -16.31
CA GLY A 228 4.47 -10.22 -17.50
C GLY A 228 4.82 -9.47 -18.79
N ARG A 229 4.34 -8.24 -18.95
CA ARG A 229 4.66 -7.39 -20.11
C ARG A 229 6.14 -7.02 -20.23
N ARG A 230 6.94 -7.19 -19.17
CA ARG A 230 8.39 -6.96 -19.19
C ARG A 230 9.14 -8.05 -19.94
N GLY A 231 8.54 -9.24 -20.13
CA GLY A 231 9.14 -10.36 -20.87
C GLY A 231 10.40 -10.94 -20.20
N LEU A 232 10.64 -10.66 -18.91
CA LEU A 232 11.86 -11.05 -18.19
C LEU A 232 11.78 -12.44 -17.55
N LEU A 233 10.61 -13.09 -17.57
CA LEU A 233 10.39 -14.43 -17.06
C LEU A 233 10.05 -15.37 -18.21
N THR A 234 10.62 -16.57 -18.17
CA THR A 234 10.34 -17.66 -19.11
C THR A 234 8.99 -18.32 -18.81
N THR A 235 8.47 -19.09 -19.77
CA THR A 235 7.26 -19.93 -19.58
C THR A 235 7.41 -20.89 -18.40
N ALA A 236 8.59 -21.49 -18.21
CA ALA A 236 8.86 -22.40 -17.10
C ALA A 236 8.80 -21.69 -15.74
N GLU A 237 9.34 -20.48 -15.63
CA GLU A 237 9.31 -19.68 -14.41
C GLU A 237 7.90 -19.25 -14.07
N TRP A 238 7.10 -18.79 -15.04
CA TRP A 238 5.68 -18.47 -14.81
C TRP A 238 4.88 -19.70 -14.38
N THR A 239 5.07 -20.84 -15.06
CA THR A 239 4.41 -22.09 -14.68
C THR A 239 4.76 -22.50 -13.26
N ALA A 240 6.03 -22.40 -12.86
CA ALA A 240 6.48 -22.69 -11.51
C ALA A 240 5.87 -21.71 -10.48
N TRP A 241 5.79 -20.42 -10.81
CA TRP A 241 5.21 -19.41 -9.93
C TRP A 241 3.72 -19.69 -9.65
N PHE A 242 2.92 -19.97 -10.69
CA PHE A 242 1.50 -20.32 -10.53
C PHE A 242 1.31 -21.65 -9.79
N ALA A 243 2.14 -22.65 -10.07
CA ALA A 243 2.10 -23.92 -9.35
C ALA A 243 2.39 -23.75 -7.86
N LYS A 244 3.42 -22.95 -7.51
CA LYS A 244 3.73 -22.60 -6.10
C LYS A 244 2.60 -21.84 -5.44
N LEU A 245 1.93 -20.93 -6.15
CA LEU A 245 0.79 -20.20 -5.64
C LEU A 245 -0.37 -21.15 -5.30
N THR A 246 -0.77 -22.02 -6.23
CA THR A 246 -1.89 -22.95 -6.06
C THR A 246 -1.59 -24.06 -5.04
N ALA A 247 -0.34 -24.50 -4.87
CA ALA A 247 0.06 -25.47 -3.86
C ALA A 247 -0.20 -25.01 -2.42
N ARG A 248 -0.41 -23.72 -2.18
CA ARG A 248 -0.79 -23.18 -0.86
C ARG A 248 -2.26 -23.44 -0.52
N ARG A 249 -3.10 -23.79 -1.50
CA ARG A 249 -4.52 -24.07 -1.30
C ARG A 249 -4.71 -25.44 -0.68
N VAL A 250 -5.24 -25.49 0.53
CA VAL A 250 -5.63 -26.74 1.18
C VAL A 250 -7.05 -27.11 0.75
N LYS A 251 -7.25 -28.33 0.25
CA LYS A 251 -8.57 -28.89 -0.10
C LYS A 251 -8.94 -29.97 0.95
N PRO A 252 -9.65 -29.62 2.02
CA PRO A 252 -10.10 -30.62 3.01
C PRO A 252 -11.21 -31.49 2.45
N ALA A 253 -11.39 -32.69 3.01
CA ALA A 253 -12.46 -33.64 2.60
C ALA A 253 -13.86 -33.04 2.77
N ARG A 254 -14.05 -32.14 3.75
CA ARG A 254 -15.25 -31.33 3.90
C ARG A 254 -14.89 -29.86 3.81
N PRO A 255 -15.65 -29.07 3.01
CA PRO A 255 -15.39 -27.65 2.90
C PRO A 255 -15.41 -26.95 4.26
N THR A 256 -14.48 -26.04 4.47
CA THR A 256 -14.44 -25.10 5.60
C THR A 256 -14.52 -23.68 5.05
N GLN A 257 -14.94 -22.72 5.88
CA GLN A 257 -14.96 -21.32 5.46
C GLN A 257 -13.60 -20.87 4.92
N ALA A 258 -12.51 -21.26 5.58
CA ALA A 258 -11.15 -20.93 5.14
C ALA A 258 -10.79 -21.52 3.77
N SER A 259 -11.21 -22.79 3.49
CA SER A 259 -10.94 -23.40 2.18
C SER A 259 -11.80 -22.81 1.06
N LEU A 260 -13.04 -22.38 1.38
CA LEU A 260 -13.92 -21.68 0.44
C LEU A 260 -13.38 -20.28 0.14
N ALA A 261 -12.93 -19.55 1.17
CA ALA A 261 -12.31 -18.25 1.01
C ALA A 261 -11.07 -18.33 0.10
N ALA A 262 -10.17 -19.28 0.37
CA ALA A 262 -8.98 -19.47 -0.45
C ALA A 262 -9.32 -19.80 -1.92
N GLY A 263 -10.36 -20.61 -2.17
CA GLY A 263 -10.84 -20.90 -3.53
C GLY A 263 -11.44 -19.67 -4.22
N HIS A 264 -12.26 -18.91 -3.50
CA HIS A 264 -12.86 -17.66 -4.00
C HIS A 264 -11.79 -16.63 -4.37
N ASP A 265 -10.86 -16.36 -3.47
CA ASP A 265 -9.84 -15.32 -3.65
C ASP A 265 -8.86 -15.71 -4.76
N LEU A 266 -8.51 -16.99 -4.86
CA LEU A 266 -7.71 -17.49 -5.97
C LEU A 266 -8.43 -17.30 -7.32
N ALA A 267 -9.74 -17.57 -7.37
CA ALA A 267 -10.55 -17.32 -8.56
C ALA A 267 -10.63 -15.83 -8.89
N ALA A 268 -10.87 -14.98 -7.88
CA ALA A 268 -10.93 -13.52 -8.04
C ALA A 268 -9.59 -12.92 -8.53
N PHE A 269 -8.47 -13.58 -8.29
CA PHE A 269 -7.17 -13.22 -8.82
C PHE A 269 -6.92 -13.78 -10.24
N LEU A 270 -7.18 -15.07 -10.46
CA LEU A 270 -6.81 -15.76 -11.72
C LEU A 270 -7.72 -15.41 -12.89
N LEU A 271 -9.04 -15.25 -12.67
CA LEU A 271 -9.99 -14.99 -13.76
C LEU A 271 -9.74 -13.64 -14.44
N PRO A 272 -9.61 -12.51 -13.74
CA PRO A 272 -9.29 -11.24 -14.38
C PRO A 272 -7.89 -11.25 -15.01
N LEU A 273 -6.90 -11.96 -14.44
CA LEU A 273 -5.59 -12.13 -15.07
C LEU A 273 -5.71 -12.90 -16.40
N TYR A 274 -6.45 -14.02 -16.42
CA TYR A 274 -6.70 -14.79 -17.64
C TYR A 274 -7.38 -13.94 -18.70
N ALA A 275 -8.45 -13.21 -18.34
CA ALA A 275 -9.16 -12.31 -19.24
C ALA A 275 -8.24 -11.22 -19.80
N SER A 276 -7.47 -10.54 -18.95
CA SER A 276 -6.53 -9.50 -19.37
C SER A 276 -5.44 -10.04 -20.30
N LEU A 277 -4.93 -11.26 -20.06
CA LEU A 277 -3.97 -11.91 -20.94
C LEU A 277 -4.58 -12.20 -22.32
N LYS A 278 -5.83 -12.65 -22.37
CA LYS A 278 -6.53 -12.93 -23.63
C LYS A 278 -6.87 -11.67 -24.42
N GLU A 279 -7.31 -10.63 -23.74
CA GLU A 279 -7.80 -9.41 -24.38
C GLU A 279 -6.69 -8.38 -24.72
N SER A 280 -5.66 -8.31 -23.87
CA SER A 280 -4.65 -7.24 -23.92
C SER A 280 -3.21 -7.73 -23.87
N GLY A 281 -2.97 -9.04 -23.69
CA GLY A 281 -1.62 -9.62 -23.72
C GLY A 281 -1.03 -9.69 -25.12
N THR A 282 0.27 -9.41 -25.27
CA THR A 282 0.94 -9.69 -26.55
C THR A 282 1.03 -11.21 -26.80
N PRO A 283 1.21 -11.66 -28.04
CA PRO A 283 1.37 -13.10 -28.32
C PRO A 283 2.46 -13.76 -27.50
N GLU A 284 3.60 -13.07 -27.27
CA GLU A 284 4.72 -13.57 -26.48
C GLU A 284 4.34 -13.71 -25.00
N MET A 285 3.67 -12.70 -24.45
CA MET A 285 3.19 -12.72 -23.07
C MET A 285 2.13 -13.80 -22.86
N GLN A 286 1.23 -13.99 -23.82
CA GLN A 286 0.25 -15.06 -23.79
C GLN A 286 0.94 -16.44 -23.80
N ALA A 287 1.92 -16.64 -24.67
CA ALA A 287 2.69 -17.88 -24.75
C ALA A 287 3.45 -18.19 -23.46
N GLN A 288 3.94 -17.15 -22.78
CA GLN A 288 4.67 -17.31 -21.52
C GLN A 288 3.76 -17.59 -20.33
N MET A 289 2.62 -16.91 -20.19
CA MET A 289 1.84 -16.92 -18.95
C MET A 289 0.60 -17.83 -19.01
N LEU A 290 -0.11 -17.90 -20.15
CA LEU A 290 -1.36 -18.67 -20.25
C LEU A 290 -1.24 -20.13 -19.85
N PRO A 291 -0.17 -20.88 -20.16
CA PRO A 291 -0.06 -22.27 -19.72
C PRO A 291 -0.14 -22.41 -18.20
N GLY A 292 0.57 -21.55 -17.47
CA GLY A 292 0.58 -21.53 -16.01
C GLY A 292 -0.76 -21.11 -15.42
N VAL A 293 -1.36 -20.03 -15.95
CA VAL A 293 -2.67 -19.54 -15.49
C VAL A 293 -3.76 -20.57 -15.74
N ALA A 294 -3.79 -21.18 -16.92
CA ALA A 294 -4.78 -22.22 -17.26
C ALA A 294 -4.64 -23.46 -16.37
N ALA A 295 -3.40 -23.88 -16.07
CA ALA A 295 -3.15 -24.96 -15.12
C ALA A 295 -3.63 -24.60 -13.70
N ALA A 296 -3.38 -23.36 -13.26
CA ALA A 296 -3.84 -22.87 -11.96
C ALA A 296 -5.37 -22.83 -11.88
N LEU A 297 -6.07 -22.36 -12.92
CA LEU A 297 -7.53 -22.34 -12.98
C LEU A 297 -8.16 -23.72 -12.81
N LYS A 298 -7.55 -24.78 -13.40
CA LYS A 298 -8.01 -26.16 -13.25
C LYS A 298 -7.92 -26.69 -11.81
N THR A 299 -7.17 -26.01 -10.93
CA THR A 299 -7.11 -26.38 -9.51
C THR A 299 -8.29 -25.84 -8.71
N LEU A 300 -9.16 -25.02 -9.30
CA LEU A 300 -10.33 -24.44 -8.62
C LEU A 300 -11.45 -25.49 -8.44
N ASP A 301 -11.52 -26.49 -9.32
CA ASP A 301 -12.48 -27.60 -9.30
C ASP A 301 -12.31 -28.54 -8.07
#